data_645991b00c14c4749d9777064c81c058
#
_entry.id   645991b00c14c4749d9777064c81c058
#
_cell.length_a   1.000
_cell.length_b   1.000
_cell.length_c   1.000
_cell.angle_alpha   90.00
_cell.angle_beta   90.00
_cell.angle_gamma   90.00
#
_symmetry.space_group_name_H-M   'P 1'
#
loop_
_entity.id
_entity.type
_entity.pdbx_description
1 polymer ?
#
loop_
_entity_poly.entity_id
_entity_poly.type
_entity_poly.pdbx_seq_one_letter_code
_entity_poly.pdbx_strand_id
1 'polypeptide(L)'
;DRPLPNFDVPTPISPNSVGEMSYGTRNLLEQKGAKAVADWVLKQRQLLLTDTTMRDGHQSLLATRMRSVDMIRVAPAYASNLPSLFSVECWGGATFDVAYRFLQECPWQRLRDLRAQMPNLMTQMLLRASNGVGYTNYPDNVVRAFVKEASKGIDVFRVFDSLNWVENMRIAMDAVIDSGKICEGTCLL
;
A
#
# COMPACT_ATOMS: atom_id res chain seq x y z
N ASP A 1 10.54 -39.30 10.19
CA ASP A 1 9.45 -38.44 10.69
C ASP A 1 10.07 -37.16 11.25
N ARG A 2 9.82 -36.04 10.56
CA ARG A 2 10.18 -34.74 11.11
C ARG A 2 9.13 -34.40 12.16
N PRO A 3 9.51 -34.03 13.39
CA PRO A 3 8.53 -33.54 14.34
C PRO A 3 7.84 -32.32 13.75
N LEU A 4 6.51 -32.31 13.78
CA LEU A 4 5.75 -31.13 13.39
C LEU A 4 6.19 -29.98 14.32
N PRO A 5 6.54 -28.81 13.77
CA PRO A 5 6.86 -27.68 14.60
C PRO A 5 5.66 -27.36 15.50
N ASN A 6 5.92 -27.27 16.80
CA ASN A 6 4.90 -26.86 17.77
C ASN A 6 4.73 -25.34 17.61
N PHE A 7 3.89 -24.94 16.65
CA PHE A 7 3.49 -23.54 16.55
C PHE A 7 2.34 -23.34 17.54
N ASP A 8 2.54 -22.51 18.53
CA ASP A 8 1.45 -21.81 19.17
C ASP A 8 0.74 -21.02 18.07
N VAL A 9 -0.35 -21.58 17.54
CA VAL A 9 -1.17 -20.87 16.57
C VAL A 9 -1.71 -19.64 17.29
N PRO A 10 -1.32 -18.42 16.91
CA PRO A 10 -1.85 -17.23 17.56
C PRO A 10 -3.37 -17.28 17.49
N THR A 11 -4.02 -17.17 18.62
CA THR A 11 -5.49 -17.11 18.66
C THR A 11 -5.92 -15.96 17.76
N PRO A 12 -6.73 -16.19 16.71
CA PRO A 12 -7.18 -15.12 15.86
C PRO A 12 -7.82 -14.04 16.73
N ILE A 13 -7.33 -12.80 16.59
CA ILE A 13 -7.95 -11.67 17.28
C ILE A 13 -9.40 -11.61 16.81
N SER A 14 -10.33 -11.74 17.76
CA SER A 14 -11.75 -11.68 17.43
C SER A 14 -12.03 -10.35 16.71
N PRO A 15 -12.77 -10.36 15.60
CA PRO A 15 -13.21 -9.12 14.95
C PRO A 15 -13.98 -8.19 15.92
N ASN A 16 -14.56 -8.74 16.99
CA ASN A 16 -15.29 -8.01 18.03
C ASN A 16 -14.37 -7.41 19.09
N SER A 17 -13.06 -7.68 19.08
CA SER A 17 -12.08 -7.09 20.02
C SER A 17 -11.36 -5.88 19.43
N VAL A 18 -11.91 -5.26 18.40
CA VAL A 18 -11.41 -4.00 17.84
C VAL A 18 -11.66 -2.90 18.89
N GLY A 19 -10.62 -2.60 19.67
CA GLY A 19 -10.62 -1.48 20.61
C GLY A 19 -10.75 -0.13 19.91
N GLU A 20 -10.82 0.96 20.67
CA GLU A 20 -10.78 2.31 20.11
C GLU A 20 -9.55 2.44 19.21
N MET A 21 -9.77 3.00 18.01
CA MET A 21 -8.74 3.11 17.00
C MET A 21 -7.68 4.12 17.43
N SER A 22 -6.47 3.65 17.69
CA SER A 22 -5.35 4.46 18.11
C SER A 22 -4.90 5.43 17.00
N TYR A 23 -4.28 6.54 17.41
CA TYR A 23 -3.62 7.47 16.49
C TYR A 23 -2.53 6.73 15.70
N GLY A 24 -2.60 6.82 14.38
CA GLY A 24 -1.64 6.17 13.47
C GLY A 24 -0.98 7.17 12.52
N THR A 25 -0.12 6.67 11.66
CA THR A 25 0.68 7.48 10.73
C THR A 25 -0.15 8.29 9.73
N ARG A 26 -1.32 7.79 9.33
CA ARG A 26 -2.22 8.54 8.45
C ARG A 26 -2.78 9.80 9.10
N ASN A 27 -3.05 9.76 10.39
CA ASN A 27 -3.51 10.96 11.10
C ASN A 27 -2.47 12.09 11.05
N LEU A 28 -1.16 11.74 11.08
CA LEU A 28 -0.08 12.71 10.88
C LEU A 28 -0.14 13.34 9.48
N LEU A 29 -0.34 12.51 8.45
CA LEU A 29 -0.47 12.97 7.06
C LEU A 29 -1.67 13.91 6.89
N GLU A 30 -2.83 13.54 7.41
CA GLU A 30 -4.06 14.34 7.29
C GLU A 30 -3.96 15.69 8.02
N GLN A 31 -3.31 15.70 9.18
CA GLN A 31 -3.17 16.93 9.98
C GLN A 31 -2.07 17.86 9.49
N LYS A 32 -0.97 17.33 8.96
CA LYS A 32 0.24 18.12 8.69
C LYS A 32 0.71 18.08 7.24
N GLY A 33 0.13 17.21 6.41
CA GLY A 33 0.46 17.06 5.00
C GLY A 33 1.73 16.25 4.72
N ALA A 34 1.94 15.93 3.45
CA ALA A 34 3.00 15.02 2.98
C ALA A 34 4.41 15.49 3.32
N LYS A 35 4.68 16.80 3.17
CA LYS A 35 6.00 17.37 3.51
C LYS A 35 6.35 17.19 4.98
N ALA A 36 5.39 17.40 5.87
CA ALA A 36 5.64 17.24 7.31
C ALA A 36 5.88 15.76 7.69
N VAL A 37 5.23 14.82 7.00
CA VAL A 37 5.53 13.38 7.17
C VAL A 37 6.94 13.06 6.67
N ALA A 38 7.36 13.58 5.52
CA ALA A 38 8.72 13.38 5.01
C ALA A 38 9.77 13.94 5.99
N ASP A 39 9.56 15.16 6.49
CA ASP A 39 10.45 15.77 7.48
C ASP A 39 10.46 14.99 8.81
N TRP A 40 9.34 14.39 9.18
CA TRP A 40 9.23 13.51 10.35
C TRP A 40 10.02 12.22 10.15
N VAL A 41 9.93 11.58 8.98
CA VAL A 41 10.68 10.35 8.65
C VAL A 41 12.18 10.60 8.78
N LEU A 42 12.69 11.71 8.26
CA LEU A 42 14.12 12.06 8.34
C LEU A 42 14.64 12.24 9.78
N LYS A 43 13.75 12.55 10.72
CA LYS A 43 14.09 12.76 12.15
C LYS A 43 13.96 11.48 12.98
N GLN A 44 13.44 10.40 12.41
CA GLN A 44 13.27 9.16 13.18
C GLN A 44 14.62 8.50 13.47
N ARG A 45 14.74 8.04 14.71
CA ARG A 45 15.88 7.22 15.14
C ARG A 45 15.52 5.74 15.25
N GLN A 46 14.23 5.45 15.30
CA GLN A 46 13.71 4.09 15.32
C GLN A 46 13.42 3.63 13.89
N LEU A 47 13.51 2.33 13.69
CA LEU A 47 13.16 1.71 12.41
C LEU A 47 11.67 1.88 12.16
N LEU A 48 11.33 2.38 10.99
CA LEU A 48 9.96 2.45 10.50
C LEU A 48 9.67 1.20 9.65
N LEU A 49 8.54 0.56 9.89
CA LEU A 49 8.18 -0.69 9.22
C LEU A 49 7.02 -0.47 8.27
N THR A 50 7.17 -0.97 7.04
CA THR A 50 6.08 -1.14 6.08
C THR A 50 5.71 -2.61 6.02
N ASP A 51 4.45 -2.95 6.24
CA ASP A 51 3.95 -4.30 6.01
C ASP A 51 3.57 -4.48 4.54
N THR A 52 4.00 -5.57 3.92
CA THR A 52 3.75 -5.88 2.51
C THR A 52 2.89 -7.12 2.31
N THR A 53 2.35 -7.70 3.38
CA THR A 53 1.55 -8.94 3.33
C THR A 53 0.39 -8.83 2.35
N MET A 54 -0.27 -7.66 2.31
CA MET A 54 -1.43 -7.43 1.45
C MET A 54 -1.11 -7.08 -0.01
N ARG A 55 0.18 -7.01 -0.39
CA ARG A 55 0.60 -6.80 -1.78
C ARG A 55 1.75 -7.73 -2.17
N ASP A 56 3.00 -7.41 -1.84
CA ASP A 56 4.17 -8.16 -2.32
C ASP A 56 4.31 -9.52 -1.64
N GLY A 57 3.94 -9.63 -0.39
CA GLY A 57 3.95 -10.90 0.33
C GLY A 57 3.14 -11.97 -0.40
N HIS A 58 1.88 -11.70 -0.72
CA HIS A 58 1.06 -12.65 -1.46
C HIS A 58 1.37 -12.68 -2.97
N GLN A 59 1.90 -11.58 -3.54
CA GLN A 59 2.36 -11.59 -4.93
C GLN A 59 3.48 -12.62 -5.10
N SER A 60 4.45 -12.61 -4.20
CA SER A 60 5.63 -13.48 -4.26
C SER A 60 5.33 -14.93 -3.85
N LEU A 61 4.48 -15.14 -2.86
CA LEU A 61 4.24 -16.46 -2.27
C LEU A 61 2.99 -17.17 -2.82
N LEU A 62 1.98 -16.42 -3.24
CA LEU A 62 0.69 -16.96 -3.70
C LEU A 62 0.34 -16.54 -5.13
N ALA A 63 1.32 -16.11 -5.93
CA ALA A 63 1.10 -15.59 -7.28
C ALA A 63 -0.05 -14.55 -7.33
N THR A 64 -0.13 -13.67 -6.32
CA THR A 64 -1.14 -12.61 -6.17
C THR A 64 -2.57 -13.14 -5.96
N ARG A 65 -2.78 -14.42 -5.60
CA ARG A 65 -4.12 -15.06 -5.49
C ARG A 65 -4.78 -14.87 -4.12
N MET A 66 -4.43 -13.82 -3.36
CA MET A 66 -5.17 -13.48 -2.14
C MET A 66 -6.45 -12.71 -2.48
N ARG A 67 -7.59 -13.18 -1.98
CA ARG A 67 -8.90 -12.56 -2.24
C ARG A 67 -9.09 -11.32 -1.38
N SER A 68 -9.90 -10.37 -1.87
CA SER A 68 -10.24 -9.16 -1.11
C SER A 68 -10.88 -9.47 0.23
N VAL A 69 -11.76 -10.44 0.29
CA VAL A 69 -12.44 -10.84 1.53
C VAL A 69 -11.46 -11.26 2.63
N ASP A 70 -10.37 -11.94 2.28
CA ASP A 70 -9.37 -12.41 3.23
C ASP A 70 -8.58 -11.22 3.82
N MET A 71 -8.23 -10.23 2.99
CA MET A 71 -7.57 -8.99 3.43
C MET A 71 -8.48 -8.12 4.29
N ILE A 72 -9.73 -7.91 3.85
CA ILE A 72 -10.71 -7.07 4.54
C ILE A 72 -11.00 -7.63 5.94
N ARG A 73 -11.05 -8.95 6.11
CA ARG A 73 -11.29 -9.57 7.42
C ARG A 73 -10.19 -9.32 8.43
N VAL A 74 -8.94 -9.15 8.01
CA VAL A 74 -7.81 -8.91 8.92
C VAL A 74 -7.45 -7.44 9.05
N ALA A 75 -7.88 -6.59 8.13
CA ALA A 75 -7.54 -5.17 8.11
C ALA A 75 -7.89 -4.40 9.40
N PRO A 76 -9.04 -4.65 10.08
CA PRO A 76 -9.33 -4.00 11.37
C PRO A 76 -8.32 -4.35 12.46
N ALA A 77 -7.77 -5.56 12.44
CA ALA A 77 -6.73 -5.97 13.39
C ALA A 77 -5.41 -5.20 13.16
N TYR A 78 -5.07 -4.91 11.89
CA TYR A 78 -3.95 -4.01 11.59
C TYR A 78 -4.17 -2.62 12.17
N ALA A 79 -5.33 -2.03 11.93
CA ALA A 79 -5.68 -0.70 12.41
C ALA A 79 -5.61 -0.58 13.94
N SER A 80 -6.04 -1.62 14.65
CA SER A 80 -6.12 -1.61 16.12
C SER A 80 -4.79 -1.97 16.79
N ASN A 81 -4.08 -2.97 16.25
CA ASN A 81 -2.94 -3.56 16.95
C ASN A 81 -1.59 -3.06 16.43
N LEU A 82 -1.54 -2.47 15.25
CA LEU A 82 -0.31 -2.05 14.58
C LEU A 82 -0.30 -0.55 14.19
N PRO A 83 -0.77 0.36 15.07
CA PRO A 83 -0.85 1.78 14.71
C PRO A 83 0.53 2.44 14.49
N SER A 84 1.60 1.80 14.93
CA SER A 84 2.98 2.24 14.75
C SER A 84 3.60 1.88 13.39
N LEU A 85 2.92 1.09 12.56
CA LEU A 85 3.38 0.85 11.19
C LEU A 85 3.50 2.16 10.43
N PHE A 86 4.59 2.31 9.68
CA PHE A 86 4.74 3.45 8.77
C PHE A 86 3.65 3.41 7.70
N SER A 87 3.49 2.26 7.05
CA SER A 87 2.46 2.05 6.03
C SER A 87 2.10 0.57 5.88
N VAL A 88 0.96 0.32 5.25
CA VAL A 88 0.55 -1.00 4.77
C VAL A 88 0.52 -0.96 3.25
N GLU A 89 1.44 -1.68 2.61
CA GLU A 89 1.43 -1.81 1.16
C GLU A 89 0.38 -2.86 0.77
N CYS A 90 -0.70 -2.40 0.14
CA CYS A 90 -1.89 -3.20 -0.12
C CYS A 90 -2.37 -3.17 -1.57
N TRP A 91 -1.67 -2.43 -2.46
CA TRP A 91 -2.14 -2.22 -3.82
C TRP A 91 -0.98 -1.99 -4.81
N GLY A 92 -1.30 -1.99 -6.12
CA GLY A 92 -0.29 -1.84 -7.17
C GLY A 92 0.35 -3.16 -7.59
N GLY A 93 1.48 -3.09 -8.29
CA GLY A 93 2.15 -4.29 -8.83
C GLY A 93 1.20 -5.12 -9.70
N ALA A 94 1.16 -6.44 -9.48
CA ALA A 94 0.29 -7.37 -10.18
C ALA A 94 -1.15 -7.41 -9.64
N THR A 95 -1.46 -6.71 -8.54
CA THR A 95 -2.79 -6.73 -7.91
C THR A 95 -3.89 -6.38 -8.91
N PHE A 96 -3.67 -5.35 -9.72
CA PHE A 96 -4.68 -4.86 -10.66
C PHE A 96 -5.05 -5.91 -11.71
N ASP A 97 -4.04 -6.46 -12.38
CA ASP A 97 -4.23 -7.46 -13.43
C ASP A 97 -4.82 -8.76 -12.88
N VAL A 98 -4.28 -9.26 -11.76
CA VAL A 98 -4.74 -10.52 -11.18
C VAL A 98 -6.15 -10.41 -10.60
N ALA A 99 -6.52 -9.29 -9.99
CA ALA A 99 -7.88 -9.09 -9.50
C ALA A 99 -8.90 -9.23 -10.63
N TYR A 100 -8.66 -8.56 -11.77
CA TYR A 100 -9.57 -8.66 -12.92
C TYR A 100 -9.53 -10.03 -13.59
N ARG A 101 -8.34 -10.54 -13.90
CA ARG A 101 -8.21 -11.74 -14.74
C ARG A 101 -8.53 -13.05 -14.03
N PHE A 102 -8.14 -13.17 -12.78
CA PHE A 102 -8.15 -14.47 -12.08
C PHE A 102 -9.10 -14.50 -10.90
N LEU A 103 -9.24 -13.41 -10.16
CA LEU A 103 -10.11 -13.36 -8.99
C LEU A 103 -11.51 -12.87 -9.32
N GLN A 104 -11.71 -12.27 -10.49
CA GLN A 104 -12.98 -11.64 -10.91
C GLN A 104 -13.45 -10.59 -9.88
N GLU A 105 -12.49 -9.85 -9.31
CA GLU A 105 -12.72 -8.81 -8.32
C GLU A 105 -12.37 -7.44 -8.90
N CYS A 106 -13.03 -6.39 -8.40
CA CYS A 106 -12.70 -5.02 -8.76
C CYS A 106 -11.55 -4.51 -7.86
N PRO A 107 -10.35 -4.22 -8.40
CA PRO A 107 -9.23 -3.72 -7.60
C PRO A 107 -9.51 -2.35 -6.97
N TRP A 108 -10.32 -1.52 -7.59
CA TRP A 108 -10.75 -0.23 -7.04
C TRP A 108 -11.69 -0.40 -5.84
N GLN A 109 -12.58 -1.40 -5.87
CA GLN A 109 -13.43 -1.71 -4.74
C GLN A 109 -12.60 -2.24 -3.58
N ARG A 110 -11.65 -3.16 -3.86
CA ARG A 110 -10.68 -3.64 -2.86
C ARG A 110 -9.97 -2.48 -2.15
N LEU A 111 -9.49 -1.48 -2.92
CA LEU A 111 -8.81 -0.33 -2.35
C LEU A 111 -9.73 0.47 -1.41
N ARG A 112 -10.96 0.74 -1.83
CA ARG A 112 -11.93 1.47 -1.00
C ARG A 112 -12.26 0.72 0.29
N ASP A 113 -12.47 -0.58 0.19
CA ASP A 113 -12.83 -1.42 1.34
C ASP A 113 -11.68 -1.52 2.34
N LEU A 114 -10.44 -1.73 1.87
CA LEU A 114 -9.26 -1.72 2.73
C LEU A 114 -9.05 -0.37 3.41
N ARG A 115 -9.21 0.74 2.64
CA ARG A 115 -9.11 2.08 3.20
C ARG A 115 -10.12 2.32 4.32
N ALA A 116 -11.36 1.84 4.14
CA ALA A 116 -12.40 1.96 5.14
C ALA A 116 -12.08 1.20 6.44
N GLN A 117 -11.40 0.06 6.33
CA GLN A 117 -11.04 -0.78 7.48
C GLN A 117 -9.76 -0.32 8.20
N MET A 118 -8.92 0.48 7.56
CA MET A 118 -7.65 0.99 8.12
C MET A 118 -7.57 2.52 8.05
N PRO A 119 -8.48 3.26 8.68
CA PRO A 119 -8.56 4.71 8.50
C PRO A 119 -7.38 5.48 9.13
N ASN A 120 -6.68 4.89 10.10
CA ASN A 120 -5.56 5.48 10.83
C ASN A 120 -4.17 5.12 10.27
N LEU A 121 -4.07 4.12 9.38
CA LEU A 121 -2.82 3.69 8.78
C LEU A 121 -2.64 4.27 7.37
N MET A 122 -1.41 4.66 7.01
CA MET A 122 -1.11 4.99 5.63
C MET A 122 -1.15 3.73 4.77
N THR A 123 -1.91 3.79 3.68
CA THR A 123 -1.91 2.77 2.63
C THR A 123 -0.87 3.10 1.59
N GLN A 124 -0.20 2.09 1.08
CA GLN A 124 0.87 2.24 0.10
C GLN A 124 0.62 1.38 -1.13
N MET A 125 1.07 1.86 -2.28
CA MET A 125 1.08 1.11 -3.52
C MET A 125 2.43 1.17 -4.23
N LEU A 126 2.70 0.16 -5.06
CA LEU A 126 3.78 0.16 -6.03
C LEU A 126 3.27 0.73 -7.35
N LEU A 127 3.95 1.76 -7.86
CA LEU A 127 3.64 2.43 -9.13
C LEU A 127 4.84 2.32 -10.08
N ARG A 128 4.63 1.68 -11.24
CA ARG A 128 5.69 1.43 -12.23
C ARG A 128 5.90 2.63 -13.14
N ALA A 129 6.22 3.78 -12.59
CA ALA A 129 6.44 5.02 -13.34
C ALA A 129 5.37 5.23 -14.43
N SER A 130 5.77 5.49 -15.68
CA SER A 130 4.85 5.66 -16.82
C SER A 130 4.03 4.42 -17.18
N ASN A 131 4.42 3.25 -16.70
CA ASN A 131 3.63 2.02 -16.91
C ASN A 131 2.45 1.88 -15.93
N GLY A 132 2.37 2.74 -14.91
CA GLY A 132 1.31 2.68 -13.92
C GLY A 132 1.26 1.32 -13.22
N VAL A 133 0.19 0.58 -13.45
CA VAL A 133 0.02 -0.83 -13.02
C VAL A 133 0.07 -1.82 -14.20
N GLY A 134 0.44 -1.33 -15.39
CA GLY A 134 0.53 -2.11 -16.62
C GLY A 134 1.95 -2.52 -16.99
N TYR A 135 2.15 -2.87 -18.27
CA TYR A 135 3.40 -3.41 -18.81
C TYR A 135 3.95 -2.60 -19.99
N THR A 136 3.26 -1.54 -20.37
CA THR A 136 3.65 -0.59 -21.41
C THR A 136 3.47 0.82 -20.91
N ASN A 137 4.20 1.79 -21.48
CA ASN A 137 4.06 3.18 -21.11
C ASN A 137 2.68 3.70 -21.49
N TYR A 138 2.03 4.36 -20.55
CA TYR A 138 0.81 5.12 -20.80
C TYR A 138 1.12 6.59 -21.11
N PRO A 139 0.26 7.28 -21.86
CA PRO A 139 0.34 8.72 -22.02
C PRO A 139 0.26 9.45 -20.66
N ASP A 140 0.92 10.61 -20.57
CA ASP A 140 1.04 11.39 -19.32
C ASP A 140 -0.31 11.70 -18.67
N ASN A 141 -1.31 12.04 -19.48
CA ASN A 141 -2.66 12.33 -19.00
C ASN A 141 -3.34 11.11 -18.35
N VAL A 142 -3.04 9.91 -18.83
CA VAL A 142 -3.54 8.65 -18.26
C VAL A 142 -2.86 8.39 -16.93
N VAL A 143 -1.54 8.55 -16.84
CA VAL A 143 -0.79 8.42 -15.58
C VAL A 143 -1.32 9.39 -14.54
N ARG A 144 -1.51 10.67 -14.89
CA ARG A 144 -2.07 11.68 -13.99
C ARG A 144 -3.48 11.36 -13.54
N ALA A 145 -4.34 10.92 -14.43
CA ALA A 145 -5.71 10.53 -14.11
C ALA A 145 -5.76 9.31 -13.19
N PHE A 146 -4.89 8.32 -13.45
CA PHE A 146 -4.76 7.13 -12.60
C PHE A 146 -4.30 7.49 -11.19
N VAL A 147 -3.24 8.28 -11.04
CA VAL A 147 -2.74 8.71 -9.74
C VAL A 147 -3.79 9.52 -8.98
N LYS A 148 -4.48 10.44 -9.64
CA LYS A 148 -5.56 11.22 -9.05
C LYS A 148 -6.68 10.33 -8.51
N GLU A 149 -7.07 9.29 -9.22
CA GLU A 149 -8.10 8.36 -8.74
C GLU A 149 -7.58 7.48 -7.60
N ALA A 150 -6.37 6.93 -7.74
CA ALA A 150 -5.75 6.10 -6.70
C ALA A 150 -5.49 6.87 -5.39
N SER A 151 -5.20 8.17 -5.47
CA SER A 151 -4.94 9.01 -4.29
C SER A 151 -6.13 9.15 -3.34
N LYS A 152 -7.33 8.78 -3.76
CA LYS A 152 -8.50 8.72 -2.88
C LYS A 152 -8.38 7.62 -1.82
N GLY A 153 -7.61 6.58 -2.10
CA GLY A 153 -7.42 5.45 -1.18
C GLY A 153 -5.96 5.16 -0.82
N ILE A 154 -4.98 5.74 -1.54
CA ILE A 154 -3.54 5.56 -1.34
C ILE A 154 -2.93 6.84 -0.77
N ASP A 155 -2.06 6.67 0.22
CA ASP A 155 -1.35 7.75 0.89
C ASP A 155 0.12 7.83 0.48
N VAL A 156 0.76 6.67 0.19
CA VAL A 156 2.17 6.56 -0.21
C VAL A 156 2.28 5.87 -1.56
N PHE A 157 2.89 6.52 -2.53
CA PHE A 157 3.16 5.95 -3.84
C PHE A 157 4.66 5.65 -3.95
N ARG A 158 5.01 4.36 -3.96
CA ARG A 158 6.37 3.91 -4.27
C ARG A 158 6.53 3.89 -5.78
N VAL A 159 7.20 4.91 -6.29
CA VAL A 159 7.46 5.07 -7.73
C VAL A 159 8.82 4.49 -8.05
N PHE A 160 8.87 3.59 -9.02
CA PHE A 160 10.11 3.03 -9.53
C PHE A 160 10.11 2.89 -11.05
N ASP A 161 11.30 2.81 -11.60
CA ASP A 161 11.54 2.43 -13.00
C ASP A 161 12.56 1.28 -13.04
N SER A 162 12.32 0.28 -13.87
CA SER A 162 13.18 -0.93 -13.96
C SER A 162 14.62 -0.64 -14.42
N LEU A 163 14.82 0.49 -15.08
CA LEU A 163 16.13 0.96 -15.54
C LEU A 163 16.71 2.07 -14.65
N ASN A 164 16.05 2.42 -13.56
CA ASN A 164 16.37 3.56 -12.71
C ASN A 164 16.43 4.88 -13.49
N TRP A 165 15.63 5.01 -14.57
CA TRP A 165 15.61 6.20 -15.41
C TRP A 165 14.64 7.25 -14.84
N VAL A 166 15.21 8.23 -14.16
CA VAL A 166 14.45 9.26 -13.42
C VAL A 166 13.49 10.04 -14.32
N GLU A 167 13.88 10.30 -15.58
CA GLU A 167 13.00 11.03 -16.50
C GLU A 167 11.67 10.28 -16.77
N ASN A 168 11.73 8.94 -16.84
CA ASN A 168 10.52 8.13 -16.98
C ASN A 168 9.64 8.13 -15.71
N MET A 169 10.23 8.42 -14.55
CA MET A 169 9.51 8.49 -13.27
C MET A 169 8.85 9.85 -13.06
N ARG A 170 9.32 10.91 -13.70
CA ARG A 170 8.98 12.32 -13.43
C ARG A 170 7.48 12.57 -13.42
N ILE A 171 6.77 12.17 -14.48
CA ILE A 171 5.32 12.40 -14.61
C ILE A 171 4.52 11.74 -13.47
N ALA A 172 4.90 10.51 -13.10
CA ALA A 172 4.25 9.82 -12.00
C ALA A 172 4.53 10.52 -10.66
N MET A 173 5.79 10.93 -10.43
CA MET A 173 6.18 11.64 -9.21
C MET A 173 5.47 12.99 -9.08
N ASP A 174 5.44 13.78 -10.16
CA ASP A 174 4.74 15.06 -10.20
C ASP A 174 3.24 14.88 -9.92
N ALA A 175 2.61 13.88 -10.55
CA ALA A 175 1.20 13.57 -10.32
C ALA A 175 0.89 13.20 -8.86
N VAL A 176 1.79 12.47 -8.20
CA VAL A 176 1.66 12.13 -6.77
C VAL A 176 1.78 13.38 -5.90
N ILE A 177 2.78 14.23 -6.17
CA ILE A 177 2.99 15.49 -5.42
C ILE A 177 1.78 16.42 -5.61
N ASP A 178 1.30 16.58 -6.84
CA ASP A 178 0.11 17.39 -7.17
C ASP A 178 -1.15 16.88 -6.46
N SER A 179 -1.22 15.58 -6.15
CA SER A 179 -2.34 15.00 -5.39
C SER A 179 -2.25 15.20 -3.86
N GLY A 180 -1.17 15.83 -3.36
CA GLY A 180 -0.90 16.04 -1.95
C GLY A 180 -0.50 14.77 -1.19
N LYS A 181 -0.11 13.71 -1.90
CA LYS A 181 0.29 12.42 -1.34
C LYS A 181 1.80 12.28 -1.25
N ILE A 182 2.25 11.24 -0.56
CA ILE A 182 3.68 10.98 -0.35
C ILE A 182 4.23 10.25 -1.57
N CYS A 183 5.25 10.84 -2.18
CA CYS A 183 6.02 10.21 -3.25
C CYS A 183 7.30 9.59 -2.66
N GLU A 184 7.42 8.28 -2.77
CA GLU A 184 8.60 7.50 -2.42
C GLU A 184 9.31 7.07 -3.70
N GLY A 185 10.30 7.85 -4.14
CA GLY A 185 11.14 7.49 -5.31
C GLY A 185 12.11 6.36 -4.92
N THR A 186 12.14 5.29 -5.70
CA THR A 186 12.93 4.10 -5.40
C THR A 186 13.89 3.78 -6.54
N CYS A 187 15.15 3.50 -6.20
CA CYS A 187 16.13 2.92 -7.12
C CYS A 187 16.21 1.40 -6.86
N LEU A 188 16.23 0.63 -7.94
CA LEU A 188 16.49 -0.80 -7.91
C LEU A 188 18.00 -1.04 -7.93
N LEU A 189 18.49 -1.91 -7.07
CA LEU A 189 19.89 -2.33 -6.99
C LEU A 189 20.07 -3.72 -7.61
#